data_afad3e69a7c7f6e822add4e16d9c2cfe
#
_entry.id   afad3e69a7c7f6e822add4e16d9c2cfe
#
_cell.length_a   1.000
_cell.length_b   1.000
_cell.length_c   1.000
_cell.angle_alpha   90.00
_cell.angle_beta   90.00
_cell.angle_gamma   90.00
#
_symmetry.space_group_name_H-M   'P 1'
#
loop_
_entity.id
_entity.type
_entity.pdbx_description
1 polymer ?
#
loop_
_entity_poly.entity_id
_entity_poly.type
_entity_poly.pdbx_seq_one_letter_code
_entity_poly.pdbx_strand_id
1 'polypeptide(L)'
;DRRQRQMCIRDRYYIMGALVACRKNFKTSYPGGCSFTKRPIDYHIEAFKSVGYKITEDNDLLIFKKKTVNNKNHSFRLFQKSVGATINILYISVIRKATTIIKNPSLEPEVLQVIHLLNKMGAKITILDNDTIEIIGVKKLNGAYFNIMSDRIEAGSYMLLAAAVDKSDIKIENVYVPHLREVIKTIKQLGVHVLENKNSIEIKKDYPLKGIEKKISFYPAFPTDLQQILTVVCTKAITPSIIIDTIYPKRVSHVLEIVKAKGKIEVIHDKIYINSSSLEATNIYAHDLRCGFACIVIGAIAKGLTTIDNVEVILRGYEDLINKLKALGLTIKICLLYTSDAA
;
A
#
# COMPACT_ATOMS: atom_id res chain seq x y z
N ASP A 1 -22.18 -8.78 4.75
CA ASP A 1 -22.26 -8.73 3.29
C ASP A 1 -21.17 -9.62 2.67
N ARG A 2 -21.58 -10.50 1.73
CA ARG A 2 -20.66 -11.38 1.00
C ARG A 2 -19.57 -10.60 0.24
N ARG A 3 -19.86 -9.38 -0.22
CA ARG A 3 -18.91 -8.49 -0.89
C ARG A 3 -17.78 -8.02 0.04
N GLN A 4 -18.09 -7.70 1.29
CA GLN A 4 -17.06 -7.38 2.29
C GLN A 4 -16.18 -8.58 2.65
N ARG A 5 -16.68 -9.82 2.52
CA ARG A 5 -15.87 -11.03 2.76
C ARG A 5 -14.79 -11.27 1.71
N GLN A 6 -14.92 -10.69 0.53
CA GLN A 6 -13.90 -10.74 -0.53
C GLN A 6 -12.90 -9.56 -0.44
N MET A 7 -13.25 -8.52 0.32
CA MET A 7 -12.32 -7.43 0.60
C MET A 7 -11.17 -7.95 1.44
N CYS A 8 -9.96 -7.72 0.99
CA CYS A 8 -8.72 -7.91 1.75
C CYS A 8 -8.46 -9.35 2.23
N ILE A 9 -8.58 -10.34 1.34
CA ILE A 9 -8.07 -11.71 1.61
C ILE A 9 -6.63 -11.64 2.16
N ARG A 10 -5.86 -10.66 1.74
CA ARG A 10 -4.49 -10.40 2.17
C ARG A 10 -4.38 -10.02 3.65
N ASP A 11 -5.31 -9.24 4.20
CA ASP A 11 -5.21 -8.72 5.58
C ASP A 11 -5.55 -9.78 6.64
N ARG A 12 -6.02 -10.95 6.20
CA ARG A 12 -6.31 -12.08 7.10
C ARG A 12 -5.10 -12.55 7.90
N TYR A 13 -3.87 -12.34 7.43
CA TYR A 13 -2.70 -12.72 8.21
C TYR A 13 -2.48 -11.85 9.46
N TYR A 14 -3.00 -10.63 9.52
CA TYR A 14 -3.02 -9.85 10.77
C TYR A 14 -3.92 -10.48 11.82
N ILE A 15 -5.05 -11.07 11.39
CA ILE A 15 -5.93 -11.83 12.28
C ILE A 15 -5.20 -13.05 12.84
N MET A 16 -4.34 -13.72 12.06
CA MET A 16 -3.54 -14.85 12.53
C MET A 16 -2.67 -14.45 13.73
N GLY A 17 -1.95 -13.31 13.65
CA GLY A 17 -1.13 -12.81 14.74
C GLY A 17 -1.94 -12.53 16.02
N ALA A 18 -3.11 -11.91 15.89
CA ALA A 18 -4.02 -11.65 16.99
C ALA A 18 -4.55 -12.96 17.63
N LEU A 19 -4.95 -13.95 16.83
CA LEU A 19 -5.42 -15.25 17.30
C LEU A 19 -4.32 -16.05 18.00
N VAL A 20 -3.10 -16.03 17.45
CA VAL A 20 -1.92 -16.63 18.12
C VAL A 20 -1.64 -15.96 19.45
N ALA A 21 -1.70 -14.62 19.50
CA ALA A 21 -1.55 -13.85 20.75
C ALA A 21 -2.61 -14.24 21.78
N CYS A 22 -3.86 -14.41 21.37
CA CYS A 22 -4.96 -14.90 22.22
C CYS A 22 -4.87 -16.41 22.56
N ARG A 23 -3.84 -17.10 22.09
CA ARG A 23 -3.56 -18.53 22.37
C ARG A 23 -4.69 -19.47 21.93
N LYS A 24 -5.33 -19.19 20.80
CA LYS A 24 -6.40 -20.00 20.20
C LYS A 24 -5.84 -21.07 19.25
N ASN A 25 -6.50 -22.23 19.19
CA ASN A 25 -6.37 -23.14 18.07
C ASN A 25 -7.35 -22.68 16.99
N PHE A 26 -6.92 -22.62 15.74
CA PHE A 26 -7.77 -22.17 14.65
C PHE A 26 -7.29 -22.72 13.30
N LYS A 27 -8.17 -22.63 12.33
CA LYS A 27 -7.87 -22.89 10.91
C LYS A 27 -8.16 -21.61 10.12
N THR A 28 -7.36 -21.33 9.12
CA THR A 28 -7.58 -20.22 8.19
C THR A 28 -7.17 -20.63 6.79
N SER A 29 -7.83 -20.10 5.76
CA SER A 29 -7.33 -20.22 4.40
C SER A 29 -5.98 -19.53 4.25
N TYR A 30 -5.20 -20.01 3.31
CA TYR A 30 -3.96 -19.33 2.93
C TYR A 30 -4.29 -17.87 2.57
N PRO A 31 -3.56 -16.87 3.08
CA PRO A 31 -3.83 -15.48 2.72
C PRO A 31 -3.56 -15.31 1.24
N GLY A 32 -4.59 -14.87 0.50
CA GLY A 32 -4.49 -14.63 -0.94
C GLY A 32 -3.40 -13.63 -1.26
N GLY A 33 -2.72 -13.85 -2.38
CA GLY A 33 -1.72 -12.92 -2.94
C GLY A 33 -2.36 -11.83 -3.81
N CYS A 34 -1.57 -10.83 -4.21
CA CYS A 34 -1.89 -10.02 -5.37
C CYS A 34 -1.62 -10.83 -6.65
N SER A 35 -2.31 -10.50 -7.74
CA SER A 35 -2.21 -11.19 -9.03
C SER A 35 -0.78 -11.27 -9.60
N PHE A 36 0.12 -10.39 -9.18
CA PHE A 36 1.49 -10.29 -9.70
C PHE A 36 2.54 -11.06 -8.90
N THR A 37 2.28 -11.47 -7.63
CA THR A 37 3.23 -12.32 -6.87
C THR A 37 2.57 -13.08 -5.74
N LYS A 38 2.97 -14.38 -5.52
CA LYS A 38 2.75 -15.07 -4.25
C LYS A 38 3.67 -14.41 -3.22
N ARG A 39 3.10 -13.79 -2.18
CA ARG A 39 3.89 -13.22 -1.09
C ARG A 39 4.24 -14.32 -0.10
N PRO A 40 5.52 -14.57 0.16
CA PRO A 40 5.91 -15.54 1.17
C PRO A 40 5.43 -15.07 2.55
N ILE A 41 4.89 -16.01 3.34
CA ILE A 41 4.49 -15.78 4.74
C ILE A 41 5.46 -16.43 5.72
N ASP A 42 6.66 -16.77 5.25
CA ASP A 42 7.65 -17.54 5.98
C ASP A 42 8.03 -16.88 7.31
N TYR A 43 8.27 -15.58 7.31
CA TYR A 43 8.55 -14.81 8.54
C TYR A 43 7.41 -14.88 9.56
N HIS A 44 6.16 -14.86 9.10
CA HIS A 44 4.99 -14.97 9.96
C HIS A 44 4.94 -16.38 10.59
N ILE A 45 5.09 -17.41 9.76
CA ILE A 45 5.06 -18.81 10.19
C ILE A 45 6.20 -19.10 11.18
N GLU A 46 7.41 -18.62 10.90
CA GLU A 46 8.57 -18.75 11.78
C GLU A 46 8.29 -18.10 13.14
N ALA A 47 7.79 -16.85 13.14
CA ALA A 47 7.44 -16.15 14.36
C ALA A 47 6.37 -16.90 15.16
N PHE A 48 5.33 -17.45 14.54
CA PHE A 48 4.28 -18.20 15.22
C PHE A 48 4.81 -19.55 15.79
N LYS A 49 5.68 -20.23 15.04
CA LYS A 49 6.34 -21.45 15.53
C LYS A 49 7.22 -21.19 16.77
N SER A 50 7.94 -20.07 16.77
CA SER A 50 8.83 -19.70 17.87
C SER A 50 8.12 -19.48 19.19
N VAL A 51 6.85 -19.06 19.16
CA VAL A 51 6.02 -18.86 20.36
C VAL A 51 5.23 -20.11 20.76
N GLY A 52 5.48 -21.25 20.14
CA GLY A 52 4.99 -22.56 20.56
C GLY A 52 3.80 -23.10 19.76
N TYR A 53 3.59 -22.62 18.54
CA TYR A 53 2.57 -23.20 17.65
C TYR A 53 3.16 -24.25 16.71
N LYS A 54 2.42 -25.34 16.49
CA LYS A 54 2.58 -26.22 15.35
C LYS A 54 1.66 -25.73 14.23
N ILE A 55 2.21 -25.49 13.07
CA ILE A 55 1.45 -25.05 11.91
C ILE A 55 1.63 -26.11 10.83
N THR A 56 0.51 -26.62 10.33
CA THR A 56 0.45 -27.59 9.23
C THR A 56 -0.45 -27.04 8.14
N GLU A 57 -0.17 -27.41 6.91
CA GLU A 57 -0.95 -27.07 5.74
C GLU A 57 -1.75 -28.30 5.30
N ASP A 58 -3.02 -28.10 4.97
CA ASP A 58 -3.95 -29.12 4.51
C ASP A 58 -4.94 -28.49 3.53
N ASN A 59 -4.89 -28.85 2.25
CA ASN A 59 -5.81 -28.38 1.18
C ASN A 59 -6.04 -26.86 1.23
N ASP A 60 -4.98 -26.04 1.09
CA ASP A 60 -5.02 -24.57 1.16
C ASP A 60 -5.47 -24.00 2.52
N LEU A 61 -5.57 -24.82 3.56
CA LEU A 61 -5.84 -24.39 4.92
C LEU A 61 -4.58 -24.45 5.78
N LEU A 62 -4.31 -23.39 6.48
CA LEU A 62 -3.31 -23.34 7.56
C LEU A 62 -3.98 -23.73 8.88
N ILE A 63 -3.48 -24.79 9.51
CA ILE A 63 -3.98 -25.31 10.78
C ILE A 63 -3.01 -24.94 11.88
N PHE A 64 -3.48 -24.12 12.81
CA PHE A 64 -2.72 -23.63 13.95
C PHE A 64 -3.09 -24.42 15.21
N LYS A 65 -2.15 -25.21 15.74
CA LYS A 65 -2.30 -25.94 16.99
C LYS A 65 -1.27 -25.45 18.00
N LYS A 66 -1.73 -24.91 19.11
CA LYS A 66 -0.87 -24.55 20.22
C LYS A 66 -0.29 -25.83 20.86
N LYS A 67 1.04 -25.93 20.95
CA LYS A 67 1.72 -27.04 21.62
C LYS A 67 2.16 -26.67 23.04
N THR A 68 2.98 -25.63 23.16
CA THR A 68 3.61 -25.20 24.42
C THR A 68 3.58 -23.69 24.51
N VAL A 69 3.68 -23.15 25.74
CA VAL A 69 3.90 -21.70 25.91
C VAL A 69 5.40 -21.49 26.02
N ASN A 70 5.99 -20.89 25.00
CA ASN A 70 7.39 -20.51 25.05
C ASN A 70 7.51 -19.07 25.58
N ASN A 71 7.98 -18.94 26.83
CA ASN A 71 8.22 -17.66 27.50
C ASN A 71 9.70 -17.26 27.49
N LYS A 72 10.54 -17.84 26.65
CA LYS A 72 11.94 -17.44 26.50
C LYS A 72 12.03 -16.12 25.71
N ASN A 73 13.06 -15.34 25.96
CA ASN A 73 13.39 -14.20 25.16
C ASN A 73 13.66 -14.62 23.71
N HIS A 74 13.24 -13.81 22.76
CA HIS A 74 13.42 -14.07 21.33
C HIS A 74 14.04 -12.88 20.62
N SER A 75 14.84 -13.16 19.60
CA SER A 75 15.32 -12.17 18.64
C SER A 75 14.95 -12.64 17.25
N PHE A 76 14.21 -11.80 16.53
CA PHE A 76 13.86 -12.00 15.13
C PHE A 76 14.67 -11.04 14.27
N ARG A 77 15.32 -11.58 13.23
CA ARG A 77 15.94 -10.77 12.19
C ARG A 77 15.19 -10.97 10.89
N LEU A 78 14.57 -9.92 10.37
CA LEU A 78 13.94 -9.95 9.05
C LEU A 78 15.02 -9.70 7.99
N PHE A 79 15.22 -10.65 7.05
CA PHE A 79 16.18 -10.46 5.95
C PHE A 79 15.75 -9.31 5.04
N GLN A 80 14.44 -9.15 4.87
CA GLN A 80 13.84 -8.03 4.14
C GLN A 80 12.79 -7.36 5.02
N LYS A 81 12.70 -6.02 4.97
CA LYS A 81 11.67 -5.27 5.70
C LYS A 81 10.28 -5.74 5.28
N SER A 82 9.44 -6.04 6.25
CA SER A 82 8.08 -6.52 6.02
C SER A 82 7.13 -5.91 7.05
N VAL A 83 6.19 -5.09 6.57
CA VAL A 83 5.13 -4.47 7.39
C VAL A 83 4.33 -5.56 8.11
N GLY A 84 3.84 -6.55 7.35
CA GLY A 84 3.00 -7.61 7.90
C GLY A 84 3.70 -8.46 8.94
N ALA A 85 4.94 -8.89 8.67
CA ALA A 85 5.72 -9.69 9.63
C ALA A 85 6.03 -8.89 10.90
N THR A 86 6.44 -7.62 10.76
CA THR A 86 6.69 -6.74 11.92
C THR A 86 5.44 -6.63 12.79
N ILE A 87 4.28 -6.33 12.21
CA ILE A 87 3.02 -6.19 12.97
C ILE A 87 2.63 -7.52 13.64
N ASN A 88 2.76 -8.66 12.96
CA ASN A 88 2.44 -9.95 13.57
C ASN A 88 3.39 -10.31 14.71
N ILE A 89 4.68 -9.99 14.60
CA ILE A 89 5.62 -10.19 15.71
C ILE A 89 5.26 -9.27 16.88
N LEU A 90 4.86 -8.01 16.62
CA LEU A 90 4.33 -7.12 17.66
C LEU A 90 3.16 -7.77 18.41
N TYR A 91 2.13 -8.22 17.68
CA TYR A 91 0.92 -8.82 18.26
C TYR A 91 1.22 -10.03 19.16
N ILE A 92 2.06 -10.96 18.70
CA ILE A 92 2.37 -12.15 19.48
C ILE A 92 3.28 -11.87 20.68
N SER A 93 4.01 -10.75 20.67
CA SER A 93 5.03 -10.43 21.67
C SER A 93 4.49 -9.60 22.83
N VAL A 94 3.51 -8.71 22.60
CA VAL A 94 3.06 -7.72 23.60
C VAL A 94 2.43 -8.35 24.85
N ILE A 95 1.83 -9.56 24.78
CA ILE A 95 1.22 -10.25 25.93
C ILE A 95 2.00 -11.52 26.33
N ARG A 96 3.25 -11.64 25.91
CA ARG A 96 4.15 -12.72 26.35
C ARG A 96 4.95 -12.28 27.60
N LYS A 97 5.16 -13.21 28.53
CA LYS A 97 6.05 -12.97 29.68
C LYS A 97 7.52 -13.13 29.25
N ALA A 98 7.99 -12.33 28.28
CA ALA A 98 9.35 -12.38 27.76
C ALA A 98 9.67 -11.10 27.01
N THR A 99 10.96 -10.83 26.81
CA THR A 99 11.43 -9.75 25.92
C THR A 99 11.58 -10.29 24.50
N THR A 100 11.18 -9.50 23.52
CA THR A 100 11.35 -9.78 22.11
C THR A 100 12.09 -8.63 21.44
N ILE A 101 13.13 -8.95 20.67
CA ILE A 101 13.84 -7.99 19.82
C ILE A 101 13.51 -8.28 18.37
N ILE A 102 13.15 -7.25 17.61
CA ILE A 102 13.01 -7.33 16.15
C ILE A 102 14.12 -6.52 15.52
N LYS A 103 14.96 -7.17 14.72
CA LYS A 103 16.02 -6.52 13.91
C LYS A 103 15.56 -6.39 12.47
N ASN A 104 15.89 -5.28 11.83
CA ASN A 104 15.47 -4.89 10.48
C ASN A 104 13.93 -4.85 10.31
N PRO A 105 13.17 -4.27 11.27
CA PRO A 105 11.72 -4.13 11.15
C PRO A 105 11.35 -3.17 10.00
N SER A 106 10.12 -3.27 9.52
CA SER A 106 9.53 -2.15 8.79
C SER A 106 9.13 -1.06 9.79
N LEU A 107 9.48 0.20 9.49
CA LEU A 107 9.11 1.39 10.28
C LEU A 107 8.21 2.33 9.46
N GLU A 108 7.38 1.76 8.59
CA GLU A 108 6.38 2.53 7.87
C GLU A 108 5.38 3.17 8.83
N PRO A 109 4.78 4.31 8.49
CA PRO A 109 3.81 5.01 9.32
C PRO A 109 2.72 4.12 9.91
N GLU A 110 2.25 3.12 9.14
CA GLU A 110 1.26 2.14 9.55
C GLU A 110 1.76 1.26 10.70
N VAL A 111 3.03 0.87 10.69
CA VAL A 111 3.65 0.10 11.78
C VAL A 111 3.82 0.96 13.03
N LEU A 112 4.26 2.21 12.84
CA LEU A 112 4.41 3.16 13.95
C LEU A 112 3.06 3.46 14.63
N GLN A 113 1.98 3.53 13.86
CA GLN A 113 0.62 3.66 14.39
C GLN A 113 0.21 2.46 15.24
N VAL A 114 0.50 1.23 14.78
CA VAL A 114 0.24 0.02 15.56
C VAL A 114 1.02 0.02 16.87
N ILE A 115 2.30 0.41 16.84
CA ILE A 115 3.13 0.55 18.04
C ILE A 115 2.52 1.57 18.99
N HIS A 116 2.11 2.72 18.47
CA HIS A 116 1.52 3.79 19.28
C HIS A 116 0.19 3.34 19.91
N LEU A 117 -0.69 2.68 19.14
CA LEU A 117 -1.93 2.11 19.66
C LEU A 117 -1.65 1.08 20.77
N LEU A 118 -0.76 0.13 20.52
CA LEU A 118 -0.43 -0.91 21.50
C LEU A 118 0.16 -0.30 22.78
N ASN A 119 1.04 0.70 22.68
CA ASN A 119 1.58 1.40 23.84
C ASN A 119 0.50 2.16 24.62
N LYS A 120 -0.46 2.79 23.93
CA LYS A 120 -1.65 3.38 24.59
C LYS A 120 -2.52 2.34 25.30
N MET A 121 -2.55 1.12 24.80
CA MET A 121 -3.22 -0.02 25.45
C MET A 121 -2.42 -0.60 26.62
N GLY A 122 -1.22 -0.07 26.91
CA GLY A 122 -0.36 -0.48 28.01
C GLY A 122 0.74 -1.49 27.64
N ALA A 123 1.01 -1.70 26.36
CA ALA A 123 2.19 -2.42 25.90
C ALA A 123 3.48 -1.64 26.24
N LYS A 124 4.62 -2.33 26.19
CA LYS A 124 5.95 -1.74 26.39
C LYS A 124 6.78 -2.03 25.14
N ILE A 125 6.64 -1.17 24.14
CA ILE A 125 7.34 -1.27 22.86
C ILE A 125 8.23 -0.03 22.73
N THR A 126 9.51 -0.23 22.49
CA THR A 126 10.50 0.83 22.29
C THR A 126 11.21 0.63 20.97
N ILE A 127 11.32 1.68 20.18
CA ILE A 127 12.17 1.71 19.00
C ILE A 127 13.53 2.19 19.50
N LEU A 128 14.53 1.28 19.51
CA LEU A 128 15.87 1.57 20.03
C LEU A 128 16.68 2.42 19.01
N ASP A 129 16.52 2.08 17.74
CA ASP A 129 17.15 2.74 16.60
C ASP A 129 16.34 2.48 15.32
N ASN A 130 16.83 2.95 14.18
CA ASN A 130 16.14 2.77 12.88
C ASN A 130 16.09 1.31 12.39
N ASP A 131 16.70 0.37 13.12
CA ASP A 131 16.81 -1.04 12.73
C ASP A 131 16.42 -2.02 13.84
N THR A 132 15.96 -1.54 15.00
CA THR A 132 15.68 -2.41 16.15
C THR A 132 14.45 -1.95 16.94
N ILE A 133 13.53 -2.89 17.17
CA ILE A 133 12.39 -2.71 18.08
C ILE A 133 12.54 -3.68 19.27
N GLU A 134 12.41 -3.17 20.49
CA GLU A 134 12.29 -3.95 21.71
C GLU A 134 10.85 -4.01 22.18
N ILE A 135 10.40 -5.20 22.59
CA ILE A 135 9.06 -5.43 23.15
C ILE A 135 9.21 -6.17 24.47
N ILE A 136 8.82 -5.53 25.56
CA ILE A 136 8.73 -6.15 26.88
C ILE A 136 7.28 -6.56 27.10
N GLY A 137 7.03 -7.86 27.14
CA GLY A 137 5.67 -8.39 27.24
C GLY A 137 4.98 -8.06 28.56
N VAL A 138 3.68 -7.74 28.49
CA VAL A 138 2.84 -7.38 29.60
C VAL A 138 1.79 -8.47 29.91
N LYS A 139 1.17 -8.44 31.10
CA LYS A 139 0.15 -9.44 31.50
C LYS A 139 -1.15 -9.30 30.69
N LYS A 140 -1.57 -8.06 30.40
CA LYS A 140 -2.79 -7.72 29.66
C LYS A 140 -2.65 -6.36 29.00
N LEU A 141 -3.42 -6.14 27.96
CA LEU A 141 -3.67 -4.84 27.36
C LEU A 141 -5.03 -4.31 27.83
N ASN A 142 -5.15 -3.00 27.91
CA ASN A 142 -6.38 -2.30 28.25
C ASN A 142 -7.03 -1.74 26.97
N GLY A 143 -8.31 -1.33 27.05
CA GLY A 143 -8.92 -0.53 25.99
C GLY A 143 -8.26 0.83 25.89
N ALA A 144 -8.26 1.42 24.68
CA ALA A 144 -7.74 2.76 24.45
C ALA A 144 -8.58 3.50 23.40
N TYR A 145 -8.74 4.79 23.60
CA TYR A 145 -9.25 5.68 22.55
C TYR A 145 -8.10 6.09 21.64
N PHE A 146 -8.28 5.93 20.34
CA PHE A 146 -7.22 6.16 19.37
C PHE A 146 -7.76 6.72 18.07
N ASN A 147 -7.15 7.79 17.57
CA ASN A 147 -7.44 8.33 16.24
C ASN A 147 -6.50 7.70 15.22
N ILE A 148 -7.08 7.07 14.21
CA ILE A 148 -6.31 6.51 13.09
C ILE A 148 -5.84 7.67 12.21
N MET A 149 -4.60 7.61 11.73
CA MET A 149 -4.06 8.59 10.80
C MET A 149 -4.75 8.55 9.44
N SER A 150 -4.66 9.64 8.68
CA SER A 150 -5.09 9.68 7.28
C SER A 150 -4.26 8.73 6.39
N ASP A 151 -4.87 8.21 5.33
CA ASP A 151 -4.19 7.33 4.37
C ASP A 151 -3.25 8.14 3.46
N ARG A 152 -1.95 7.98 3.69
CA ARG A 152 -0.90 8.63 2.89
C ARG A 152 -0.86 8.15 1.44
N ILE A 153 -1.33 6.93 1.16
CA ILE A 153 -1.33 6.40 -0.20
C ILE A 153 -2.52 6.95 -0.98
N GLU A 154 -3.69 7.07 -0.35
CA GLU A 154 -4.82 7.77 -0.95
C GLU A 154 -4.47 9.23 -1.24
N ALA A 155 -3.94 9.96 -0.25
CA ALA A 155 -3.50 11.34 -0.43
C ALA A 155 -2.46 11.47 -1.55
N GLY A 156 -1.43 10.62 -1.56
CA GLY A 156 -0.40 10.59 -2.60
C GLY A 156 -0.95 10.30 -4.00
N SER A 157 -2.00 9.48 -4.10
CA SER A 157 -2.67 9.18 -5.38
C SER A 157 -3.35 10.42 -5.95
N TYR A 158 -4.07 11.19 -5.14
CA TYR A 158 -4.68 12.46 -5.56
C TYR A 158 -3.64 13.54 -5.86
N MET A 159 -2.53 13.58 -5.10
CA MET A 159 -1.41 14.47 -5.38
C MET A 159 -0.81 14.21 -6.77
N LEU A 160 -0.62 12.94 -7.13
CA LEU A 160 -0.10 12.54 -8.44
C LEU A 160 -1.13 12.77 -9.55
N LEU A 161 -2.43 12.56 -9.30
CA LEU A 161 -3.48 12.92 -10.24
C LEU A 161 -3.45 14.43 -10.53
N ALA A 162 -3.34 15.27 -9.51
CA ALA A 162 -3.20 16.70 -9.68
C ALA A 162 -1.95 17.07 -10.50
N ALA A 163 -0.82 16.41 -10.23
CA ALA A 163 0.40 16.63 -11.00
C ALA A 163 0.26 16.23 -12.50
N ALA A 164 -0.61 15.27 -12.83
CA ALA A 164 -0.83 14.81 -14.20
C ALA A 164 -1.74 15.75 -15.02
N VAL A 165 -2.78 16.30 -14.41
CA VAL A 165 -3.81 17.10 -15.09
C VAL A 165 -3.34 18.54 -15.29
N ASP A 166 -3.48 19.04 -16.52
CA ASP A 166 -3.07 20.41 -16.88
C ASP A 166 -3.96 21.46 -16.21
N LYS A 167 -3.36 22.54 -15.73
CA LYS A 167 -4.03 23.64 -15.00
C LYS A 167 -4.80 23.19 -13.75
N SER A 168 -4.33 22.11 -13.11
CA SER A 168 -4.91 21.67 -11.86
C SER A 168 -4.56 22.63 -10.73
N ASP A 169 -5.53 22.84 -9.83
CA ASP A 169 -5.38 23.57 -8.57
C ASP A 169 -6.20 22.83 -7.51
N ILE A 170 -5.53 22.01 -6.71
CA ILE A 170 -6.19 21.08 -5.78
C ILE A 170 -5.62 21.25 -4.38
N LYS A 171 -6.52 21.31 -3.40
CA LYS A 171 -6.20 21.25 -1.98
C LYS A 171 -6.63 19.92 -1.39
N ILE A 172 -5.70 19.23 -0.73
CA ILE A 172 -5.93 17.97 0.00
C ILE A 172 -5.84 18.27 1.49
N GLU A 173 -6.93 18.06 2.20
CA GLU A 173 -7.04 18.36 3.62
C GLU A 173 -6.99 17.11 4.49
N ASN A 174 -6.83 17.29 5.80
CA ASN A 174 -6.74 16.22 6.79
C ASN A 174 -5.62 15.23 6.53
N VAL A 175 -4.47 15.70 6.07
CA VAL A 175 -3.29 14.88 5.81
C VAL A 175 -2.19 15.12 6.85
N TYR A 176 -1.43 14.08 7.17
CA TYR A 176 -0.22 14.23 7.97
C TYR A 176 0.99 14.42 7.05
N VAL A 177 1.32 15.67 6.78
CA VAL A 177 2.34 16.08 5.79
C VAL A 177 3.68 15.36 5.93
N PRO A 178 4.22 15.10 7.15
CA PRO A 178 5.48 14.36 7.30
C PRO A 178 5.50 12.96 6.67
N HIS A 179 4.37 12.29 6.53
CA HIS A 179 4.29 10.98 5.87
C HIS A 179 4.36 11.05 4.35
N LEU A 180 4.20 12.25 3.77
CA LEU A 180 4.17 12.51 2.32
C LEU A 180 5.44 13.16 1.79
N ARG A 181 6.48 13.36 2.60
CA ARG A 181 7.69 14.09 2.25
C ARG A 181 8.31 13.64 0.93
N GLU A 182 8.45 12.34 0.71
CA GLU A 182 9.10 11.84 -0.50
C GLU A 182 8.20 11.96 -1.73
N VAL A 183 6.86 11.90 -1.55
CA VAL A 183 5.88 12.18 -2.61
C VAL A 183 5.94 13.66 -2.99
N ILE A 184 5.92 14.56 -2.00
CA ILE A 184 6.05 16.01 -2.19
C ILE A 184 7.34 16.34 -2.95
N LYS A 185 8.47 15.79 -2.50
CA LYS A 185 9.78 15.99 -3.12
C LYS A 185 9.74 15.53 -4.60
N THR A 186 9.15 14.39 -4.87
CA THR A 186 9.04 13.83 -6.23
C THR A 186 8.19 14.74 -7.13
N ILE A 187 7.06 15.23 -6.63
CA ILE A 187 6.18 16.15 -7.37
C ILE A 187 6.88 17.48 -7.64
N LYS A 188 7.63 18.02 -6.67
CA LYS A 188 8.47 19.22 -6.87
C LYS A 188 9.59 18.98 -7.91
N GLN A 189 10.18 17.77 -7.95
CA GLN A 189 11.17 17.39 -8.98
C GLN A 189 10.56 17.36 -10.39
N LEU A 190 9.28 16.96 -10.53
CA LEU A 190 8.53 17.03 -11.78
C LEU A 190 8.25 18.47 -12.22
N GLY A 191 8.52 19.48 -11.38
CA GLY A 191 8.29 20.90 -11.68
C GLY A 191 6.93 21.42 -11.26
N VAL A 192 6.19 20.69 -10.43
CA VAL A 192 4.87 21.10 -9.94
C VAL A 192 4.98 21.85 -8.62
N HIS A 193 4.20 22.91 -8.49
CA HIS A 193 4.13 23.72 -7.27
C HIS A 193 3.39 22.95 -6.16
N VAL A 194 4.03 22.84 -4.98
CA VAL A 194 3.41 22.21 -3.80
C VAL A 194 3.61 23.13 -2.61
N LEU A 195 2.50 23.57 -2.02
CA LEU A 195 2.45 24.33 -0.78
C LEU A 195 2.05 23.39 0.36
N GLU A 196 2.91 23.34 1.38
CA GLU A 196 2.74 22.49 2.55
C GLU A 196 2.20 23.34 3.72
N ASN A 197 1.02 22.99 4.22
CA ASN A 197 0.44 23.55 5.44
C ASN A 197 0.48 22.51 6.57
N LYS A 198 0.07 22.86 7.77
CA LYS A 198 0.11 21.98 8.94
C LYS A 198 -0.58 20.62 8.72
N ASN A 199 -1.76 20.63 8.07
CA ASN A 199 -2.62 19.46 7.85
C ASN A 199 -3.27 19.44 6.45
N SER A 200 -2.72 20.21 5.52
CA SER A 200 -3.17 20.22 4.12
C SER A 200 -2.00 20.44 3.17
N ILE A 201 -2.20 20.02 1.92
CA ILE A 201 -1.26 20.19 0.83
C ILE A 201 -2.03 20.80 -0.34
N GLU A 202 -1.48 21.85 -0.94
CA GLU A 202 -2.01 22.48 -2.14
C GLU A 202 -1.06 22.18 -3.30
N ILE A 203 -1.63 21.79 -4.44
CA ILE A 203 -0.88 21.39 -5.63
C ILE A 203 -1.39 22.20 -6.81
N LYS A 204 -0.50 22.93 -7.43
CA LYS A 204 -0.80 23.74 -8.59
C LYS A 204 0.15 23.43 -9.73
N LYS A 205 -0.42 23.01 -10.88
CA LYS A 205 0.33 22.69 -12.07
C LYS A 205 0.11 23.74 -13.16
N ASP A 206 1.08 24.64 -13.31
CA ASP A 206 1.04 25.70 -14.30
C ASP A 206 1.97 25.45 -15.49
N TYR A 207 2.97 24.55 -15.34
CA TYR A 207 4.03 24.32 -16.33
C TYR A 207 4.11 22.85 -16.77
N PRO A 208 4.73 22.57 -17.93
CA PRO A 208 5.02 21.22 -18.37
C PRO A 208 5.88 20.45 -17.35
N LEU A 209 5.65 19.16 -17.22
CA LEU A 209 6.42 18.30 -16.32
C LEU A 209 7.83 18.05 -16.88
N LYS A 210 8.80 17.98 -15.98
CA LYS A 210 10.17 17.53 -16.26
C LYS A 210 10.29 16.03 -16.00
N GLY A 211 11.11 15.33 -16.80
CA GLY A 211 11.43 13.93 -16.55
C GLY A 211 12.27 13.77 -15.28
N ILE A 212 12.15 12.60 -14.66
CA ILE A 212 12.86 12.26 -13.44
C ILE A 212 13.43 10.84 -13.52
N GLU A 213 14.52 10.61 -12.80
CA GLU A 213 14.92 9.26 -12.40
C GLU A 213 14.49 9.02 -10.97
N LYS A 214 13.68 7.97 -10.74
CA LYS A 214 13.14 7.67 -9.41
C LYS A 214 13.37 6.22 -9.02
N LYS A 215 14.18 6.03 -7.97
CA LYS A 215 14.32 4.76 -7.29
C LYS A 215 13.28 4.64 -6.18
N ILE A 216 12.51 3.57 -6.21
CA ILE A 216 11.48 3.22 -5.24
C ILE A 216 12.05 2.18 -4.30
N SER A 217 11.89 2.38 -3.00
CA SER A 217 12.43 1.51 -1.96
C SER A 217 11.58 1.57 -0.70
N PHE A 218 11.98 0.87 0.36
CA PHE A 218 11.32 0.90 1.65
C PHE A 218 11.30 2.32 2.26
N TYR A 219 10.25 2.57 3.05
CA TYR A 219 10.12 3.82 3.79
C TYR A 219 11.43 4.17 4.53
N PRO A 220 11.87 5.44 4.50
CA PRO A 220 11.14 6.65 4.09
C PRO A 220 11.24 7.01 2.59
N ALA A 221 11.69 6.11 1.73
CA ALA A 221 11.73 6.35 0.29
C ALA A 221 10.32 6.43 -0.33
N PHE A 222 10.26 6.69 -1.65
CA PHE A 222 9.00 6.78 -2.38
C PHE A 222 8.25 5.43 -2.33
N PRO A 223 6.95 5.43 -1.97
CA PRO A 223 6.21 4.20 -1.74
C PRO A 223 5.91 3.45 -3.05
N THR A 224 6.15 2.13 -3.05
CA THR A 224 5.86 1.26 -4.19
C THR A 224 4.37 1.24 -4.58
N ASP A 225 3.47 1.56 -3.66
CA ASP A 225 2.03 1.64 -3.94
C ASP A 225 1.62 2.86 -4.77
N LEU A 226 2.51 3.84 -4.94
CA LEU A 226 2.33 4.99 -5.82
C LEU A 226 3.13 4.89 -7.13
N GLN A 227 3.93 3.83 -7.31
CA GLN A 227 4.80 3.63 -8.46
C GLN A 227 4.01 3.64 -9.78
N GLN A 228 2.92 2.90 -9.85
CA GLN A 228 2.12 2.76 -11.07
C GLN A 228 1.50 4.09 -11.50
N ILE A 229 1.04 4.88 -10.52
CA ILE A 229 0.47 6.21 -10.76
C ILE A 229 1.56 7.18 -11.23
N LEU A 230 2.72 7.18 -10.56
CA LEU A 230 3.86 8.02 -10.95
C LEU A 230 4.32 7.70 -12.38
N THR A 231 4.29 6.44 -12.80
CA THR A 231 4.64 6.02 -14.16
C THR A 231 3.73 6.69 -15.20
N VAL A 232 2.42 6.74 -14.94
CA VAL A 232 1.47 7.46 -15.81
C VAL A 232 1.76 8.95 -15.83
N VAL A 233 2.00 9.58 -14.67
CA VAL A 233 2.34 11.02 -14.59
C VAL A 233 3.55 11.34 -15.44
N CYS A 234 4.58 10.48 -15.42
CA CYS A 234 5.81 10.67 -16.20
C CYS A 234 5.60 10.63 -17.72
N THR A 235 4.49 10.07 -18.24
CA THR A 235 4.18 10.14 -19.68
C THR A 235 3.93 11.58 -20.17
N LYS A 236 3.54 12.48 -19.25
CA LYS A 236 3.32 13.92 -19.53
C LYS A 236 4.60 14.74 -19.44
N ALA A 237 5.72 14.15 -19.02
CA ALA A 237 6.97 14.87 -18.91
C ALA A 237 7.58 15.18 -20.30
N ILE A 238 8.16 16.36 -20.46
CA ILE A 238 8.77 16.78 -21.73
C ILE A 238 10.11 16.11 -22.00
N THR A 239 10.77 15.59 -20.98
CA THR A 239 12.02 14.81 -21.07
C THR A 239 11.80 13.40 -20.57
N PRO A 240 12.61 12.41 -20.98
CA PRO A 240 12.45 11.02 -20.53
C PRO A 240 12.52 10.87 -19.03
N SER A 241 11.82 9.85 -18.52
CA SER A 241 11.87 9.45 -17.10
C SER A 241 12.26 7.99 -16.98
N ILE A 242 12.87 7.63 -15.84
CA ILE A 242 13.23 6.25 -15.48
C ILE A 242 12.68 5.97 -14.08
N ILE A 243 11.93 4.87 -13.94
CA ILE A 243 11.44 4.40 -12.64
C ILE A 243 12.01 3.01 -12.36
N ILE A 244 12.53 2.82 -11.14
CA ILE A 244 13.15 1.59 -10.67
C ILE A 244 12.47 1.18 -9.36
N ASP A 245 11.64 0.13 -9.40
CA ASP A 245 11.02 -0.40 -8.18
C ASP A 245 11.83 -1.57 -7.62
N THR A 246 12.56 -1.34 -6.53
CA THR A 246 13.41 -2.36 -5.90
C THR A 246 12.65 -3.29 -4.96
N ILE A 247 11.37 -3.00 -4.67
CA ILE A 247 10.52 -3.82 -3.80
C ILE A 247 9.72 -4.84 -4.63
N TYR A 248 9.08 -4.37 -5.69
CA TYR A 248 8.27 -5.19 -6.59
C TYR A 248 8.59 -4.92 -8.06
N PRO A 249 9.77 -5.36 -8.56
CA PRO A 249 10.19 -5.12 -9.95
C PRO A 249 9.19 -5.66 -11.00
N LYS A 250 8.45 -6.71 -10.63
CA LYS A 250 7.44 -7.34 -11.50
C LYS A 250 6.06 -6.65 -11.47
N ARG A 251 5.90 -5.55 -10.73
CA ARG A 251 4.64 -4.79 -10.67
C ARG A 251 4.53 -3.84 -11.87
N VAL A 252 4.32 -4.41 -13.04
CA VAL A 252 4.32 -3.70 -14.33
C VAL A 252 3.01 -3.86 -15.12
N SER A 253 1.94 -4.35 -14.50
CA SER A 253 0.63 -4.54 -15.17
C SER A 253 0.07 -3.26 -15.82
N HIS A 254 0.31 -2.10 -15.20
CA HIS A 254 -0.09 -0.80 -15.70
C HIS A 254 0.62 -0.38 -17.02
N VAL A 255 1.80 -0.94 -17.29
CA VAL A 255 2.56 -0.65 -18.51
C VAL A 255 1.76 -1.07 -19.75
N LEU A 256 1.10 -2.23 -19.70
CA LEU A 256 0.24 -2.71 -20.79
C LEU A 256 -0.89 -1.72 -21.08
N GLU A 257 -1.49 -1.15 -20.02
CA GLU A 257 -2.60 -0.21 -20.16
C GLU A 257 -2.13 1.17 -20.70
N ILE A 258 -0.91 1.60 -20.33
CA ILE A 258 -0.28 2.79 -20.90
C ILE A 258 0.00 2.58 -22.39
N VAL A 259 0.49 1.41 -22.79
CA VAL A 259 0.75 1.06 -24.21
C VAL A 259 -0.55 1.04 -25.01
N LYS A 260 -1.63 0.45 -24.49
CA LYS A 260 -2.97 0.51 -25.13
C LYS A 260 -3.41 1.96 -25.38
N ALA A 261 -3.14 2.85 -24.44
CA ALA A 261 -3.42 4.29 -24.57
C ALA A 261 -2.36 5.05 -25.41
N LYS A 262 -1.54 4.37 -26.22
CA LYS A 262 -0.49 4.92 -27.08
C LYS A 262 0.67 5.58 -26.32
N GLY A 263 0.87 5.25 -25.06
CA GLY A 263 2.03 5.71 -24.30
C GLY A 263 3.33 5.08 -24.77
N LYS A 264 4.39 5.86 -24.80
CA LYS A 264 5.75 5.44 -25.19
C LYS A 264 6.54 5.00 -23.95
N ILE A 265 6.43 3.72 -23.62
CA ILE A 265 6.98 3.15 -22.40
C ILE A 265 7.58 1.77 -22.67
N GLU A 266 8.67 1.47 -22.02
CA GLU A 266 9.38 0.20 -22.17
C GLU A 266 9.90 -0.28 -20.82
N VAL A 267 9.88 -1.60 -20.60
CA VAL A 267 10.45 -2.24 -19.41
C VAL A 267 11.70 -3.01 -19.83
N ILE A 268 12.85 -2.59 -19.34
CA ILE A 268 14.13 -3.25 -19.58
C ILE A 268 14.69 -3.67 -18.22
N HIS A 269 14.78 -4.99 -17.99
CA HIS A 269 15.15 -5.58 -16.70
C HIS A 269 14.22 -5.12 -15.57
N ASP A 270 14.73 -4.32 -14.63
CA ASP A 270 14.03 -3.79 -13.46
C ASP A 270 13.70 -2.28 -13.60
N LYS A 271 13.92 -1.72 -14.80
CA LYS A 271 13.73 -0.29 -15.09
C LYS A 271 12.58 -0.08 -16.05
N ILE A 272 11.78 0.94 -15.77
CA ILE A 272 10.71 1.41 -16.64
C ILE A 272 11.18 2.71 -17.26
N TYR A 273 11.37 2.70 -18.59
CA TYR A 273 11.74 3.86 -19.40
C TYR A 273 10.48 4.48 -19.96
N ILE A 274 10.29 5.78 -19.76
CA ILE A 274 9.07 6.49 -20.10
C ILE A 274 9.43 7.71 -20.95
N ASN A 275 8.90 7.77 -22.15
CA ASN A 275 9.05 8.93 -23.03
C ASN A 275 7.76 9.75 -23.09
N SER A 276 7.90 11.03 -23.40
CA SER A 276 6.77 11.94 -23.57
C SER A 276 5.73 11.37 -24.53
N SER A 277 4.46 11.39 -24.11
CA SER A 277 3.36 10.78 -24.89
C SER A 277 2.08 11.57 -24.69
N SER A 278 1.32 11.73 -25.78
CA SER A 278 -0.07 12.15 -25.70
C SER A 278 -0.93 10.89 -25.64
N LEU A 279 -1.50 10.60 -24.47
CA LEU A 279 -2.35 9.42 -24.31
C LEU A 279 -3.69 9.59 -25.02
N GLU A 280 -4.18 8.51 -25.61
CA GLU A 280 -5.45 8.44 -26.32
C GLU A 280 -6.45 7.58 -25.54
N ALA A 281 -7.72 7.92 -25.69
CA ALA A 281 -8.81 7.17 -25.08
C ALA A 281 -8.88 5.74 -25.63
N THR A 282 -9.06 4.80 -24.75
CA THR A 282 -9.17 3.38 -25.09
C THR A 282 -9.86 2.61 -23.96
N ASN A 283 -10.10 1.32 -24.19
CA ASN A 283 -10.57 0.43 -23.15
C ASN A 283 -9.38 -0.17 -22.41
N ILE A 284 -9.31 0.05 -21.10
CA ILE A 284 -8.23 -0.38 -20.20
C ILE A 284 -8.79 -1.19 -19.03
N TYR A 285 -7.93 -2.00 -18.43
CA TYR A 285 -8.33 -2.95 -17.39
C TYR A 285 -7.60 -2.69 -16.06
N ALA A 286 -8.34 -2.62 -14.95
CA ALA A 286 -7.79 -2.48 -13.61
C ALA A 286 -7.33 -3.86 -13.08
N HIS A 287 -6.07 -4.22 -13.30
CA HIS A 287 -5.50 -5.51 -12.89
C HIS A 287 -5.41 -5.68 -11.37
N ASP A 288 -5.14 -4.61 -10.66
CA ASP A 288 -5.11 -4.54 -9.21
C ASP A 288 -5.50 -3.12 -8.74
N LEU A 289 -5.61 -2.93 -7.43
CA LEU A 289 -6.01 -1.67 -6.82
C LEU A 289 -5.19 -0.46 -7.29
N ARG A 290 -3.87 -0.61 -7.41
CA ARG A 290 -2.96 0.50 -7.75
C ARG A 290 -2.88 0.74 -9.25
N CYS A 291 -2.90 -0.34 -10.03
CA CYS A 291 -3.11 -0.26 -11.48
C CYS A 291 -4.44 0.43 -11.80
N GLY A 292 -5.48 0.12 -11.04
CA GLY A 292 -6.79 0.73 -11.23
C GLY A 292 -6.77 2.25 -11.04
N PHE A 293 -6.11 2.78 -10.02
CA PHE A 293 -5.99 4.24 -9.88
C PHE A 293 -5.08 4.83 -10.97
N ALA A 294 -4.05 4.11 -11.41
CA ALA A 294 -3.26 4.52 -12.57
C ALA A 294 -4.12 4.60 -13.85
N CYS A 295 -5.07 3.67 -14.05
CA CYS A 295 -6.05 3.73 -15.14
C CYS A 295 -6.96 4.97 -15.03
N ILE A 296 -7.36 5.39 -13.82
CA ILE A 296 -8.09 6.64 -13.63
C ILE A 296 -7.25 7.83 -14.09
N VAL A 297 -5.96 7.87 -13.75
CA VAL A 297 -5.07 8.95 -14.21
C VAL A 297 -4.90 8.92 -15.72
N ILE A 298 -4.78 7.73 -16.35
CA ILE A 298 -4.78 7.61 -17.84
C ILE A 298 -6.06 8.25 -18.39
N GLY A 299 -7.24 7.87 -17.86
CA GLY A 299 -8.51 8.43 -18.33
C GLY A 299 -8.64 9.94 -18.12
N ALA A 300 -8.05 10.48 -17.06
CA ALA A 300 -8.09 11.91 -16.75
C ALA A 300 -7.22 12.76 -17.71
N ILE A 301 -6.16 12.17 -18.32
CA ILE A 301 -5.21 12.90 -19.18
C ILE A 301 -5.29 12.48 -20.66
N ALA A 302 -5.94 11.37 -20.96
CA ALA A 302 -6.15 10.90 -22.34
C ALA A 302 -7.15 11.79 -23.09
N LYS A 303 -6.96 11.91 -24.41
CA LYS A 303 -7.90 12.62 -25.27
C LYS A 303 -9.08 11.70 -25.63
N GLY A 304 -10.29 12.05 -25.22
CA GLY A 304 -11.52 11.30 -25.49
C GLY A 304 -12.06 10.54 -24.28
N LEU A 305 -12.97 9.59 -24.52
CA LEU A 305 -13.64 8.79 -23.50
C LEU A 305 -12.88 7.49 -23.26
N THR A 306 -12.31 7.32 -22.08
CA THR A 306 -11.66 6.06 -21.65
C THR A 306 -12.63 5.21 -20.84
N THR A 307 -12.73 3.94 -21.16
CA THR A 307 -13.48 2.95 -20.38
C THR A 307 -12.52 2.15 -19.49
N ILE A 308 -12.88 1.96 -18.24
CA ILE A 308 -12.07 1.20 -17.26
C ILE A 308 -12.88 -0.01 -16.79
N ASP A 309 -12.41 -1.20 -17.13
CA ASP A 309 -13.01 -2.45 -16.69
C ASP A 309 -12.47 -2.87 -15.31
N ASN A 310 -13.22 -3.74 -14.61
CA ASN A 310 -12.88 -4.28 -13.28
C ASN A 310 -12.74 -3.20 -12.20
N VAL A 311 -13.61 -2.20 -12.24
CA VAL A 311 -13.56 -1.03 -11.33
C VAL A 311 -13.71 -1.41 -9.84
N GLU A 312 -14.34 -2.55 -9.53
CA GLU A 312 -14.55 -3.00 -8.16
C GLU A 312 -13.24 -3.18 -7.38
N VAL A 313 -12.14 -3.50 -8.06
CA VAL A 313 -10.82 -3.60 -7.39
C VAL A 313 -10.33 -2.23 -6.90
N ILE A 314 -10.75 -1.14 -7.54
CA ILE A 314 -10.37 0.22 -7.16
C ILE A 314 -11.21 0.69 -5.96
N LEU A 315 -12.52 0.44 -6.00
CA LEU A 315 -13.47 0.86 -4.96
C LEU A 315 -13.16 0.26 -3.58
N ARG A 316 -12.39 -0.80 -3.53
CA ARG A 316 -11.97 -1.44 -2.27
C ARG A 316 -10.96 -0.64 -1.45
N GLY A 317 -10.21 0.26 -2.06
CA GLY A 317 -9.08 0.92 -1.40
C GLY A 317 -9.12 2.44 -1.46
N TYR A 318 -10.18 3.02 -1.98
CA TYR A 318 -10.40 4.47 -2.04
C TYR A 318 -11.83 4.77 -1.59
N GLU A 319 -11.94 5.47 -0.47
CA GLU A 319 -13.23 5.86 0.09
C GLU A 319 -13.92 6.91 -0.78
N ASP A 320 -15.19 6.69 -1.09
CA ASP A 320 -16.04 7.62 -1.86
C ASP A 320 -15.39 8.15 -3.16
N LEU A 321 -14.64 7.26 -3.82
CA LEU A 321 -13.80 7.57 -4.97
C LEU A 321 -14.53 8.40 -6.04
N ILE A 322 -15.73 7.98 -6.43
CA ILE A 322 -16.46 8.59 -7.56
C ILE A 322 -16.88 10.02 -7.23
N ASN A 323 -17.38 10.26 -6.02
CA ASN A 323 -17.81 11.60 -5.63
C ASN A 323 -16.60 12.54 -5.47
N LYS A 324 -15.49 12.04 -4.91
CA LYS A 324 -14.23 12.80 -4.82
C LYS A 324 -13.73 13.20 -6.20
N LEU A 325 -13.69 12.28 -7.17
CA LEU A 325 -13.23 12.56 -8.53
C LEU A 325 -14.17 13.53 -9.27
N LYS A 326 -15.49 13.40 -9.09
CA LYS A 326 -16.46 14.36 -9.63
C LYS A 326 -16.29 15.76 -9.02
N ALA A 327 -16.07 15.84 -7.72
CA ALA A 327 -15.81 17.11 -7.02
C ALA A 327 -14.53 17.79 -7.52
N LEU A 328 -13.56 17.02 -8.01
CA LEU A 328 -12.34 17.52 -8.66
C LEU A 328 -12.56 17.90 -10.15
N GLY A 329 -13.80 17.82 -10.65
CA GLY A 329 -14.15 18.24 -12.01
C GLY A 329 -14.02 17.15 -13.09
N LEU A 330 -13.74 15.89 -12.71
CA LEU A 330 -13.69 14.79 -13.68
C LEU A 330 -15.13 14.33 -14.04
N THR A 331 -15.37 14.15 -15.34
CA THR A 331 -16.64 13.58 -15.83
C THR A 331 -16.56 12.05 -15.78
N ILE A 332 -17.23 11.44 -14.82
CA ILE A 332 -17.21 9.99 -14.59
C ILE A 332 -18.62 9.44 -14.52
N LYS A 333 -18.82 8.29 -15.19
CA LYS A 333 -20.04 7.47 -15.08
C LYS A 333 -19.63 6.03 -14.69
N ILE A 334 -20.38 5.42 -13.79
CA ILE A 334 -20.31 3.97 -13.54
C ILE A 334 -21.41 3.32 -14.35
N CYS A 335 -21.03 2.39 -15.24
CA CYS A 335 -21.96 1.48 -15.89
C CYS A 335 -21.98 0.19 -15.07
N LEU A 336 -23.07 -0.07 -14.36
CA LEU A 336 -23.33 -1.38 -13.78
C LEU A 336 -23.85 -2.25 -14.91
N LEU A 337 -22.99 -3.11 -15.45
CA LEU A 337 -23.46 -4.24 -16.26
C LEU A 337 -24.19 -5.18 -15.30
N TYR A 338 -25.51 -5.14 -15.33
CA TYR A 338 -26.32 -6.23 -14.80
C TYR A 338 -26.01 -7.46 -15.63
N THR A 339 -25.14 -8.35 -15.16
CA THR A 339 -25.13 -9.73 -15.67
C THR A 339 -26.43 -10.37 -15.20
N SER A 340 -27.38 -10.47 -16.11
CA SER A 340 -28.60 -11.27 -15.97
C SER A 340 -28.23 -12.75 -16.11
N ASP A 341 -27.40 -13.28 -15.21
CA ASP A 341 -27.12 -14.71 -15.12
C ASP A 341 -27.25 -15.14 -13.65
N ALA A 342 -28.54 -15.26 -13.29
CA ALA A 342 -29.00 -16.07 -12.17
C ALA A 342 -30.37 -16.64 -12.57
N ALA A 343 -30.32 -17.62 -13.47
CA ALA A 343 -31.38 -18.59 -13.64
C ALA A 343 -30.87 -19.94 -13.17
#